data_9d4ad5210e158e869329d9b4ca0d5dab
#
_entry.id   9d4ad5210e158e869329d9b4ca0d5dab
#
_cell.length_a   1.000
_cell.length_b   1.000
_cell.length_c   1.000
_cell.angle_alpha   90.00
_cell.angle_beta   90.00
_cell.angle_gamma   90.00
#
_symmetry.space_group_name_H-M   'P 1'
#
loop_
_entity.id
_entity.type
_entity.pdbx_description
1 polymer ?
#
loop_
_entity_poly.entity_id
_entity_poly.type
_entity_poly.pdbx_seq_one_letter_code
_entity_poly.pdbx_strand_id
1 'polypeptide(L)'
;MGRRLSSESISKYLEGGMYHSFLQYVKSDKELAFEIRVKDEVMIYCQKNLILRITHRKNASDNITMLNPRYYTNRKDGLTLTVQLNEPSDLQDLHKVRQYFEDAKTLCKNYKSHDEFIVQQQYKTVHSSFDGDHLAIDMEWAPDQTTIPMEYRLKDKTKVDLLVVSNKPNEEGWHEIYLAEVKCGLGAVEGKSGIEDHVRMSQAIINNVYVRQILLGDVTSIIKQKTQLQLFEGTPIDYTFSEYPKIMFILANSSDYDKLSFNRIISNLGEAGRDIKIEYIGSSKAAQPAKAHYGGDNDYKRACRQHQAWFRENILKLQMGRNHSTRQGTNETAEEFEHRRTTETDIAILTPADAARLMNFVPEYHEEIRKEFLEHRGGIPRDFGLMANMLRSEHVPYNIFVPMMTDLVTASRCFSEILPHRDIKTIRKWLIEYAPNTINDKTAFDVYVEYATSKGEKGVIGIEVKYTEEGYSVGNKEFSMMRDSQSAYSVTTRDSGCFLNNDPMQFNNPDFIQLWRNHILGLAMLQQGKADYFDSLTLYPSGNSHFHSSGSHTGTVAAYEDLLTEKGKNTFHAITYEGFFKALRKHYKSDRNLSWLDYLETRYINITRL
;
A
#
# COMPACT_ATOMS: atom_id res chain seq x y z
N MET A 1 -41.90 3.31 -0.97
CA MET A 1 -41.64 4.44 -0.05
C MET A 1 -40.16 4.79 -0.20
N GLY A 2 -39.85 6.08 -0.46
CA GLY A 2 -38.47 6.50 -0.63
C GLY A 2 -37.71 6.68 0.71
N ARG A 3 -36.46 7.11 0.63
CA ARG A 3 -35.63 7.47 1.80
C ARG A 3 -36.13 8.74 2.47
N ARG A 4 -36.90 8.58 3.51
CA ARG A 4 -37.46 9.70 4.28
C ARG A 4 -37.84 9.27 5.69
N LEU A 5 -37.72 10.18 6.61
CA LEU A 5 -38.31 10.10 7.94
C LEU A 5 -39.75 10.63 7.93
N SER A 6 -40.59 10.09 8.81
CA SER A 6 -41.89 10.69 9.09
C SER A 6 -41.73 12.03 9.81
N SER A 7 -42.74 12.88 9.75
CA SER A 7 -42.72 14.16 10.49
C SER A 7 -42.57 13.96 12.00
N GLU A 8 -43.17 12.89 12.54
CA GLU A 8 -43.01 12.47 13.94
C GLU A 8 -41.55 12.12 14.27
N SER A 9 -40.89 11.35 13.39
CA SER A 9 -39.48 10.95 13.59
C SER A 9 -38.52 12.13 13.47
N ILE A 10 -38.76 13.06 12.51
CA ILE A 10 -37.95 14.27 12.38
C ILE A 10 -38.07 15.14 13.66
N SER A 11 -39.27 15.29 14.23
CA SER A 11 -39.46 16.12 15.43
C SER A 11 -38.62 15.63 16.64
N LYS A 12 -38.30 14.34 16.69
CA LYS A 12 -37.41 13.77 17.75
C LYS A 12 -35.98 14.32 17.71
N TYR A 13 -35.52 14.81 16.55
CA TYR A 13 -34.16 15.32 16.36
C TYR A 13 -34.08 16.85 16.40
N LEU A 14 -35.21 17.54 16.27
CA LEU A 14 -35.28 19.01 16.34
C LEU A 14 -35.13 19.50 17.80
N GLU A 15 -34.98 20.82 17.95
CA GLU A 15 -34.88 21.45 19.27
C GLU A 15 -36.03 21.03 20.19
N GLY A 16 -35.72 20.59 21.41
CA GLY A 16 -36.66 20.02 22.34
C GLY A 16 -37.04 18.56 22.11
N GLY A 17 -36.63 17.95 21.01
CA GLY A 17 -36.83 16.53 20.71
C GLY A 17 -35.88 15.61 21.48
N MET A 18 -36.31 14.37 21.73
CA MET A 18 -35.59 13.43 22.58
C MET A 18 -34.18 13.04 22.04
N TYR A 19 -33.94 13.17 20.74
CA TYR A 19 -32.66 12.89 20.09
C TYR A 19 -31.91 14.15 19.66
N HIS A 20 -32.31 15.33 20.10
CA HIS A 20 -31.66 16.58 19.71
C HIS A 20 -30.16 16.58 20.10
N SER A 21 -29.85 16.31 21.37
CA SER A 21 -28.48 16.30 21.87
C SER A 21 -27.62 15.20 21.19
N PHE A 22 -28.21 14.05 20.92
CA PHE A 22 -27.59 12.98 20.13
C PHE A 22 -27.21 13.46 18.72
N LEU A 23 -28.15 14.13 18.01
CA LEU A 23 -27.89 14.67 16.69
C LEU A 23 -26.77 15.72 16.72
N GLN A 24 -26.78 16.62 17.71
CA GLN A 24 -25.71 17.64 17.85
C GLN A 24 -24.34 16.99 18.05
N TYR A 25 -24.27 15.92 18.85
CA TYR A 25 -23.03 15.15 19.00
C TYR A 25 -22.57 14.56 17.65
N VAL A 26 -23.45 13.84 16.93
CA VAL A 26 -23.12 13.27 15.62
C VAL A 26 -22.66 14.32 14.60
N LYS A 27 -23.29 15.50 14.60
CA LYS A 27 -22.88 16.65 13.74
C LYS A 27 -21.49 17.17 14.08
N SER A 28 -21.13 17.18 15.36
CA SER A 28 -19.83 17.70 15.81
C SER A 28 -18.66 16.78 15.50
N ASP A 29 -18.94 15.49 15.26
CA ASP A 29 -17.91 14.48 14.99
C ASP A 29 -17.77 14.20 13.48
N LYS A 30 -16.70 14.73 12.88
CA LYS A 30 -16.42 14.62 11.43
C LYS A 30 -16.15 13.17 10.96
N GLU A 31 -15.93 12.25 11.86
CA GLU A 31 -15.78 10.82 11.54
C GLU A 31 -17.13 10.10 11.44
N LEU A 32 -18.24 10.75 11.78
CA LEU A 32 -19.59 10.18 11.74
C LEU A 32 -20.39 10.73 10.55
N ALA A 33 -21.18 9.86 9.93
CA ALA A 33 -22.14 10.28 8.90
C ALA A 33 -23.55 9.84 9.30
N PHE A 34 -24.48 10.81 9.33
CA PHE A 34 -25.89 10.60 9.61
C PHE A 34 -26.64 10.39 8.29
N GLU A 35 -27.21 9.21 8.09
CA GLU A 35 -27.87 8.85 6.85
C GLU A 35 -29.34 8.44 7.08
N ILE A 36 -30.24 9.06 6.29
CA ILE A 36 -31.66 8.73 6.28
C ILE A 36 -31.88 7.53 5.35
N ARG A 37 -32.65 6.57 5.82
CA ARG A 37 -32.92 5.32 5.10
C ARG A 37 -34.41 5.09 4.85
N VAL A 38 -34.72 4.11 4.01
CA VAL A 38 -36.10 3.64 3.83
C VAL A 38 -36.66 3.12 5.15
N LYS A 39 -38.00 3.03 5.24
CA LYS A 39 -38.71 2.50 6.43
C LYS A 39 -38.53 3.31 7.71
N ASP A 40 -38.37 4.63 7.59
CA ASP A 40 -38.24 5.52 8.74
C ASP A 40 -37.04 5.21 9.63
N GLU A 41 -35.88 5.01 8.99
CA GLU A 41 -34.66 4.63 9.70
C GLU A 41 -33.58 5.69 9.57
N VAL A 42 -32.76 5.81 10.62
CA VAL A 42 -31.51 6.55 10.64
C VAL A 42 -30.36 5.57 10.81
N MET A 43 -29.30 5.73 10.03
CA MET A 43 -28.08 4.95 10.16
C MET A 43 -26.88 5.87 10.34
N ILE A 44 -26.06 5.57 11.34
CA ILE A 44 -24.79 6.26 11.60
C ILE A 44 -23.65 5.39 11.10
N TYR A 45 -22.82 6.00 10.25
CA TYR A 45 -21.65 5.32 9.66
C TYR A 45 -20.35 5.94 10.17
N CYS A 46 -19.31 5.11 10.25
CA CYS A 46 -17.92 5.52 10.37
C CYS A 46 -17.12 4.72 9.33
N GLN A 47 -16.44 5.41 8.40
CA GLN A 47 -15.64 4.77 7.35
C GLN A 47 -16.41 3.62 6.65
N LYS A 48 -17.60 3.92 6.11
CA LYS A 48 -18.50 2.95 5.44
C LYS A 48 -19.08 1.85 6.36
N ASN A 49 -18.63 1.74 7.60
CA ASN A 49 -19.16 0.75 8.54
C ASN A 49 -20.40 1.30 9.24
N LEU A 50 -21.48 0.54 9.21
CA LEU A 50 -22.69 0.86 9.97
C LEU A 50 -22.42 0.61 11.45
N ILE A 51 -22.39 1.67 12.25
CA ILE A 51 -22.08 1.57 13.70
C ILE A 51 -23.32 1.70 14.58
N LEU A 52 -24.37 2.38 14.12
CA LEU A 52 -25.63 2.47 14.84
C LEU A 52 -26.80 2.58 13.85
N ARG A 53 -27.92 1.89 14.15
CA ARG A 53 -29.19 2.04 13.43
C ARG A 53 -30.29 2.37 14.42
N ILE A 54 -31.11 3.35 14.08
CA ILE A 54 -32.33 3.72 14.80
C ILE A 54 -33.49 3.46 13.85
N THR A 55 -34.38 2.54 14.21
CA THR A 55 -35.62 2.27 13.46
C THR A 55 -36.78 2.88 14.21
N HIS A 56 -37.38 3.92 13.65
CA HIS A 56 -38.53 4.59 14.27
C HIS A 56 -39.79 3.74 14.13
N ARG A 57 -40.59 3.73 15.17
CA ARG A 57 -41.84 2.96 15.22
C ARG A 57 -43.00 3.89 15.58
N LYS A 58 -44.07 3.79 14.80
CA LYS A 58 -45.31 4.50 15.12
C LYS A 58 -45.97 3.85 16.33
N ASN A 59 -46.30 4.64 17.34
CA ASN A 59 -46.97 4.21 18.57
C ASN A 59 -46.20 3.13 19.39
N ALA A 60 -44.87 3.04 19.24
CA ALA A 60 -44.03 2.14 20.01
C ALA A 60 -42.62 2.73 20.22
N SER A 61 -41.85 2.19 21.16
CA SER A 61 -40.44 2.56 21.35
C SER A 61 -39.64 2.32 20.09
N ASP A 62 -38.76 3.26 19.74
CA ASP A 62 -37.79 3.09 18.66
C ASP A 62 -36.85 1.92 18.95
N ASN A 63 -36.40 1.26 17.92
CA ASN A 63 -35.47 0.13 18.06
C ASN A 63 -34.04 0.60 17.75
N ILE A 64 -33.13 0.36 18.67
CA ILE A 64 -31.70 0.66 18.52
C ILE A 64 -30.95 -0.62 18.15
N THR A 65 -30.14 -0.58 17.13
CA THR A 65 -29.25 -1.68 16.73
C THR A 65 -27.83 -1.16 16.68
N MET A 66 -26.97 -1.72 17.49
CA MET A 66 -25.56 -1.36 17.60
C MET A 66 -24.70 -1.97 16.50
N LEU A 67 -23.40 -1.69 16.57
CA LEU A 67 -22.36 -2.32 15.76
C LEU A 67 -22.49 -3.84 15.76
N ASN A 68 -22.36 -4.46 14.59
CA ASN A 68 -22.48 -5.90 14.44
C ASN A 68 -21.44 -6.63 15.33
N PRO A 69 -21.84 -7.66 16.10
CA PRO A 69 -20.95 -8.41 17.01
C PRO A 69 -19.66 -8.93 16.35
N ARG A 70 -19.68 -9.22 15.05
CA ARG A 70 -18.47 -9.66 14.31
C ARG A 70 -17.26 -8.71 14.46
N TYR A 71 -17.48 -7.44 14.78
CA TYR A 71 -16.39 -6.45 14.93
C TYR A 71 -15.66 -6.58 16.27
N TYR A 72 -16.27 -7.18 17.30
CA TYR A 72 -15.70 -7.28 18.63
C TYR A 72 -15.77 -8.67 19.25
N THR A 73 -16.51 -9.62 18.66
CA THR A 73 -16.55 -11.01 19.16
C THR A 73 -15.30 -11.77 18.75
N ASN A 74 -14.71 -12.53 19.69
CA ASN A 74 -13.54 -13.38 19.49
C ASN A 74 -12.25 -12.64 19.03
N ARG A 75 -12.11 -11.38 19.38
CA ARG A 75 -10.89 -10.61 19.10
C ARG A 75 -9.77 -11.00 20.06
N LYS A 76 -8.57 -11.19 19.50
CA LYS A 76 -7.36 -11.51 20.26
C LYS A 76 -6.70 -10.28 20.92
N ASP A 77 -7.02 -9.08 20.44
CA ASP A 77 -6.49 -7.80 20.92
C ASP A 77 -7.28 -7.23 22.12
N GLY A 78 -8.33 -7.90 22.55
CA GLY A 78 -9.15 -7.49 23.70
C GLY A 78 -10.06 -6.29 23.45
N LEU A 79 -10.08 -5.72 22.24
CA LEU A 79 -10.97 -4.60 21.92
C LEU A 79 -12.43 -5.05 21.91
N THR A 80 -13.29 -4.29 22.60
CA THR A 80 -14.73 -4.57 22.73
C THR A 80 -15.51 -3.27 22.91
N LEU A 81 -16.85 -3.34 22.83
CA LEU A 81 -17.72 -2.25 23.28
C LEU A 81 -17.77 -2.26 24.80
N THR A 82 -17.40 -1.15 25.43
CA THR A 82 -17.47 -0.98 26.90
C THR A 82 -18.86 -0.53 27.36
N VAL A 83 -19.66 0.02 26.45
CA VAL A 83 -21.04 0.51 26.69
C VAL A 83 -21.97 -0.05 25.65
N GLN A 84 -23.23 -0.24 26.01
CA GLN A 84 -24.30 -0.68 25.13
C GLN A 84 -25.40 0.38 25.05
N LEU A 85 -25.94 0.61 23.84
CA LEU A 85 -27.09 1.47 23.59
C LEU A 85 -28.27 0.56 23.20
N ASN A 86 -29.08 0.20 24.15
CA ASN A 86 -30.13 -0.80 23.95
C ASN A 86 -31.53 -0.17 23.79
N GLU A 87 -31.74 1.03 24.31
CA GLU A 87 -33.04 1.68 24.33
C GLU A 87 -32.92 3.19 24.00
N PRO A 88 -34.04 3.83 23.59
CA PRO A 88 -34.06 5.24 23.21
C PRO A 88 -33.52 6.21 24.26
N SER A 89 -33.72 5.93 25.54
CA SER A 89 -33.19 6.72 26.66
C SER A 89 -31.66 6.75 26.70
N ASP A 90 -30.99 5.72 26.22
CA ASP A 90 -29.53 5.66 26.16
C ASP A 90 -28.94 6.74 25.24
N LEU A 91 -29.68 7.13 24.19
CA LEU A 91 -29.26 8.19 23.27
C LEU A 91 -29.37 9.61 23.86
N GLN A 92 -30.02 9.77 25.01
CA GLN A 92 -30.08 11.03 25.75
C GLN A 92 -28.90 11.19 26.72
N ASP A 93 -28.24 10.10 27.10
CA ASP A 93 -27.01 10.11 27.89
C ASP A 93 -25.80 10.33 26.99
N LEU A 94 -25.39 11.59 26.85
CA LEU A 94 -24.26 11.96 25.99
C LEU A 94 -22.93 11.34 26.43
N HIS A 95 -22.74 11.03 27.71
CA HIS A 95 -21.52 10.35 28.17
C HIS A 95 -21.49 8.92 27.63
N LYS A 96 -22.61 8.21 27.72
CA LYS A 96 -22.79 6.85 27.22
C LYS A 96 -22.67 6.82 25.67
N VAL A 97 -23.28 7.79 24.98
CA VAL A 97 -23.19 7.94 23.53
C VAL A 97 -21.76 8.17 23.08
N ARG A 98 -21.04 9.07 23.73
CA ARG A 98 -19.63 9.37 23.40
C ARG A 98 -18.76 8.13 23.55
N GLN A 99 -18.85 7.46 24.70
CA GLN A 99 -18.06 6.26 24.94
C GLN A 99 -18.34 5.17 23.91
N TYR A 100 -19.62 4.94 23.60
CA TYR A 100 -20.01 3.97 22.57
C TYR A 100 -19.40 4.29 21.20
N PHE A 101 -19.44 5.55 20.75
CA PHE A 101 -18.89 5.91 19.44
C PHE A 101 -17.36 5.83 19.39
N GLU A 102 -16.67 6.18 20.47
CA GLU A 102 -15.20 6.02 20.52
C GLU A 102 -14.81 4.54 20.43
N ASP A 103 -15.49 3.65 21.15
CA ASP A 103 -15.28 2.20 21.05
C ASP A 103 -15.60 1.69 19.64
N ALA A 104 -16.74 2.06 19.08
CA ALA A 104 -17.19 1.63 17.76
C ALA A 104 -16.25 2.11 16.63
N LYS A 105 -15.77 3.37 16.69
CA LYS A 105 -14.79 3.92 15.75
C LYS A 105 -13.47 3.15 15.83
N THR A 106 -12.98 2.88 17.03
CA THR A 106 -11.76 2.10 17.27
C THR A 106 -11.89 0.69 16.70
N LEU A 107 -13.01 0.02 16.96
CA LEU A 107 -13.28 -1.31 16.43
C LEU A 107 -13.35 -1.33 14.89
N CYS A 108 -13.99 -0.34 14.27
CA CYS A 108 -14.08 -0.24 12.81
C CYS A 108 -12.70 -0.02 12.18
N LYS A 109 -11.90 0.90 12.71
CA LYS A 109 -10.54 1.19 12.23
C LYS A 109 -9.63 -0.03 12.29
N ASN A 110 -9.77 -0.86 13.33
CA ASN A 110 -8.94 -2.06 13.54
C ASN A 110 -9.51 -3.34 12.87
N TYR A 111 -10.73 -3.32 12.33
CA TYR A 111 -11.33 -4.52 11.72
C TYR A 111 -11.08 -4.60 10.21
N LYS A 112 -11.40 -3.54 9.48
CA LYS A 112 -11.17 -3.36 8.04
C LYS A 112 -11.15 -1.87 7.72
N SER A 113 -10.00 -1.25 7.76
CA SER A 113 -9.79 0.08 7.19
C SER A 113 -9.37 -0.10 5.73
N HIS A 114 -10.15 0.45 4.81
CA HIS A 114 -9.79 0.58 3.41
C HIS A 114 -9.75 2.07 3.08
N ASP A 115 -8.77 2.47 2.30
CA ASP A 115 -8.57 3.88 1.94
C ASP A 115 -9.79 4.49 1.25
N GLU A 116 -10.48 3.71 0.41
CA GLU A 116 -11.74 4.14 -0.20
C GLU A 116 -12.78 4.55 0.83
N PHE A 117 -12.86 3.84 1.97
CA PHE A 117 -13.82 4.15 3.04
C PHE A 117 -13.48 5.45 3.76
N ILE A 118 -12.19 5.70 3.95
CA ILE A 118 -11.69 6.94 4.56
C ILE A 118 -11.97 8.12 3.62
N VAL A 119 -11.63 7.97 2.34
CA VAL A 119 -11.85 8.99 1.31
C VAL A 119 -13.34 9.29 1.13
N GLN A 120 -14.19 8.26 1.07
CA GLN A 120 -15.63 8.41 0.98
C GLN A 120 -16.20 9.25 2.14
N GLN A 121 -15.76 8.97 3.38
CA GLN A 121 -16.15 9.74 4.56
C GLN A 121 -15.61 11.16 4.53
N GLN A 122 -14.35 11.35 4.13
CA GLN A 122 -13.73 12.67 4.01
C GLN A 122 -14.41 13.52 2.95
N TYR A 123 -14.68 12.95 1.76
CA TYR A 123 -15.40 13.62 0.69
C TYR A 123 -16.76 14.13 1.16
N LYS A 124 -17.52 13.25 1.82
CA LYS A 124 -18.82 13.62 2.39
C LYS A 124 -18.72 14.75 3.40
N THR A 125 -17.70 14.74 4.25
CA THR A 125 -17.50 15.77 5.29
C THR A 125 -17.11 17.11 4.68
N VAL A 126 -16.22 17.11 3.68
CA VAL A 126 -15.78 18.34 3.00
C VAL A 126 -16.91 18.94 2.15
N HIS A 127 -17.72 18.10 1.51
CA HIS A 127 -18.84 18.52 0.65
C HIS A 127 -20.18 18.48 1.39
N SER A 128 -20.23 18.99 2.61
CA SER A 128 -21.43 19.11 3.44
C SER A 128 -22.01 20.54 3.49
N SER A 129 -21.54 21.44 2.63
CA SER A 129 -21.99 22.84 2.56
C SER A 129 -22.58 23.19 1.20
N PHE A 130 -23.64 24.03 1.23
CA PHE A 130 -24.21 24.66 0.04
C PHE A 130 -23.26 25.67 -0.63
N ASP A 131 -22.24 26.16 0.06
CA ASP A 131 -21.32 27.17 -0.46
C ASP A 131 -20.25 26.59 -1.40
N GLY A 132 -20.10 25.27 -1.44
CA GLY A 132 -19.15 24.57 -2.34
C GLY A 132 -19.69 24.39 -3.76
N ASP A 133 -18.90 23.76 -4.63
CA ASP A 133 -19.37 23.39 -5.99
C ASP A 133 -20.30 22.16 -5.97
N HIS A 134 -20.15 21.30 -4.99
CA HIS A 134 -20.91 20.06 -4.81
C HIS A 134 -21.40 19.88 -3.38
N LEU A 135 -22.54 19.18 -3.25
CA LEU A 135 -23.07 18.70 -1.98
C LEU A 135 -23.18 17.18 -1.99
N ALA A 136 -22.49 16.49 -1.09
CA ALA A 136 -22.59 15.04 -0.91
C ALA A 136 -23.77 14.71 0.02
N ILE A 137 -24.88 14.29 -0.56
CA ILE A 137 -26.16 14.20 0.16
C ILE A 137 -26.38 12.86 0.87
N ASP A 138 -25.82 11.74 0.34
CA ASP A 138 -26.01 10.41 0.90
C ASP A 138 -24.79 9.51 0.66
N MET A 139 -24.59 8.54 1.52
CA MET A 139 -23.59 7.47 1.39
C MET A 139 -24.30 6.13 1.20
N GLU A 140 -23.68 5.23 0.41
CA GLU A 140 -24.17 3.85 0.28
C GLU A 140 -25.64 3.78 -0.19
N TRP A 141 -25.99 4.60 -1.20
CA TRP A 141 -27.32 4.58 -1.76
C TRP A 141 -27.58 3.32 -2.56
N ALA A 142 -28.75 2.72 -2.35
CA ALA A 142 -29.28 1.64 -3.16
C ALA A 142 -30.80 1.80 -3.29
N PRO A 143 -31.42 1.50 -4.44
CA PRO A 143 -32.86 1.59 -4.60
C PRO A 143 -33.58 0.56 -3.74
N ASP A 144 -34.78 0.93 -3.27
CA ASP A 144 -35.69 -0.05 -2.64
C ASP A 144 -36.31 -0.92 -3.73
N GLN A 145 -35.70 -2.07 -4.00
CA GLN A 145 -36.18 -3.01 -5.01
C GLN A 145 -37.60 -3.55 -4.75
N THR A 146 -38.09 -3.44 -3.51
CA THR A 146 -39.44 -3.95 -3.17
C THR A 146 -40.56 -3.13 -3.77
N THR A 147 -40.29 -1.87 -4.09
CA THR A 147 -41.25 -0.93 -4.70
C THR A 147 -41.23 -0.94 -6.23
N ILE A 148 -40.29 -1.68 -6.83
CA ILE A 148 -40.12 -1.79 -8.28
C ILE A 148 -40.87 -3.05 -8.78
N PRO A 149 -41.66 -2.96 -9.89
CA PRO A 149 -42.23 -4.15 -10.51
C PRO A 149 -41.15 -5.19 -10.82
N MET A 150 -41.47 -6.47 -10.64
CA MET A 150 -40.47 -7.56 -10.63
C MET A 150 -39.65 -7.61 -11.93
N GLU A 151 -40.26 -7.34 -13.04
CA GLU A 151 -39.66 -7.33 -14.39
C GLU A 151 -38.67 -6.16 -14.61
N TYR A 152 -38.77 -5.10 -13.80
CA TYR A 152 -37.89 -3.92 -13.87
C TYR A 152 -36.85 -3.85 -12.72
N ARG A 153 -36.80 -4.88 -11.86
CA ARG A 153 -35.82 -4.94 -10.80
C ARG A 153 -34.42 -5.09 -11.37
N LEU A 154 -33.46 -4.38 -10.78
CA LEU A 154 -32.06 -4.56 -11.13
C LEU A 154 -31.59 -5.96 -10.71
N LYS A 155 -30.87 -6.66 -11.61
CA LYS A 155 -30.41 -8.04 -11.37
C LYS A 155 -29.33 -8.10 -10.31
N ASP A 156 -28.49 -7.08 -10.23
CA ASP A 156 -27.39 -6.98 -9.30
C ASP A 156 -27.75 -6.16 -8.07
N LYS A 157 -27.08 -6.40 -6.95
CA LYS A 157 -27.14 -5.55 -5.76
C LYS A 157 -26.40 -4.24 -6.05
N THR A 158 -27.07 -3.38 -6.80
CA THR A 158 -26.53 -2.11 -7.25
C THR A 158 -26.52 -1.13 -6.07
N LYS A 159 -25.35 -0.61 -5.73
CA LYS A 159 -25.11 0.31 -4.64
C LYS A 159 -24.11 1.36 -5.11
N VAL A 160 -24.37 2.60 -4.76
CA VAL A 160 -23.55 3.76 -5.12
C VAL A 160 -22.84 4.27 -3.88
N ASP A 161 -21.54 4.52 -3.95
CA ASP A 161 -20.75 4.98 -2.80
C ASP A 161 -21.27 6.32 -2.25
N LEU A 162 -21.51 7.29 -3.12
CA LEU A 162 -22.02 8.62 -2.75
C LEU A 162 -23.08 9.09 -3.75
N LEU A 163 -24.13 9.75 -3.24
CA LEU A 163 -24.96 10.65 -4.03
C LEU A 163 -24.45 12.06 -3.85
N VAL A 164 -24.13 12.72 -4.95
CA VAL A 164 -23.60 14.08 -4.99
C VAL A 164 -24.48 14.92 -5.90
N VAL A 165 -24.71 16.18 -5.54
CA VAL A 165 -25.43 17.14 -6.40
C VAL A 165 -24.56 18.36 -6.67
N SER A 166 -24.69 18.96 -7.85
CA SER A 166 -24.05 20.23 -8.14
C SER A 166 -24.77 21.37 -7.45
N ASN A 167 -24.05 22.25 -6.78
CA ASN A 167 -24.63 23.45 -6.17
C ASN A 167 -24.82 24.61 -7.20
N LYS A 168 -24.15 24.49 -8.35
CA LYS A 168 -24.30 25.42 -9.47
C LYS A 168 -25.08 24.74 -10.60
N PRO A 169 -26.08 25.43 -11.17
CA PRO A 169 -26.79 24.90 -12.33
C PRO A 169 -25.87 24.88 -13.55
N ASN A 170 -26.15 23.98 -14.49
CA ASN A 170 -25.53 23.92 -15.80
C ASN A 170 -26.07 25.07 -16.72
N GLU A 171 -25.61 25.11 -17.97
CA GLU A 171 -26.01 26.13 -18.95
C GLU A 171 -27.51 26.12 -19.27
N GLU A 172 -28.18 24.99 -19.03
CA GLU A 172 -29.64 24.84 -19.21
C GLU A 172 -30.44 25.21 -17.95
N GLY A 173 -29.77 25.57 -16.85
CA GLY A 173 -30.37 25.90 -15.58
C GLY A 173 -30.66 24.72 -14.65
N TRP A 174 -30.16 23.49 -14.98
CA TRP A 174 -30.38 22.30 -14.17
C TRP A 174 -29.21 22.04 -13.22
N HIS A 175 -29.54 21.60 -12.01
CA HIS A 175 -28.56 21.01 -11.09
C HIS A 175 -28.36 19.53 -11.41
N GLU A 176 -27.12 19.10 -11.51
CA GLU A 176 -26.78 17.72 -11.83
C GLU A 176 -26.83 16.83 -10.60
N ILE A 177 -27.29 15.60 -10.79
CA ILE A 177 -27.17 14.52 -9.79
C ILE A 177 -26.07 13.58 -10.27
N TYR A 178 -25.12 13.26 -9.40
CA TYR A 178 -24.04 12.34 -9.69
C TYR A 178 -24.17 11.06 -8.87
N LEU A 179 -24.11 9.92 -9.57
CA LEU A 179 -23.84 8.61 -8.99
C LEU A 179 -22.32 8.49 -8.87
N ALA A 180 -21.79 8.73 -7.67
CA ALA A 180 -20.35 8.87 -7.47
C ALA A 180 -19.73 7.62 -6.86
N GLU A 181 -18.65 7.15 -7.48
CA GLU A 181 -17.81 6.04 -7.03
C GLU A 181 -16.44 6.56 -6.61
N VAL A 182 -15.96 6.10 -5.46
CA VAL A 182 -14.65 6.46 -4.93
C VAL A 182 -13.64 5.38 -5.32
N LYS A 183 -12.49 5.80 -5.85
CA LYS A 183 -11.39 4.91 -6.21
C LYS A 183 -10.07 5.45 -5.67
N CYS A 184 -9.26 4.54 -5.11
CA CYS A 184 -7.96 4.84 -4.54
C CYS A 184 -6.89 3.97 -5.19
N GLY A 185 -6.05 4.57 -6.05
CA GLY A 185 -4.97 3.89 -6.76
C GLY A 185 -5.41 2.94 -7.88
N LEU A 186 -4.42 2.40 -8.61
CA LEU A 186 -4.61 1.61 -9.84
C LEU A 186 -5.38 0.30 -9.64
N GLY A 187 -5.20 -0.40 -8.52
CA GLY A 187 -5.85 -1.69 -8.27
C GLY A 187 -7.37 -1.61 -8.17
N ALA A 188 -7.90 -0.40 -7.97
CA ALA A 188 -9.34 -0.14 -7.95
C ALA A 188 -9.92 0.20 -9.34
N VAL A 189 -9.06 0.32 -10.36
CA VAL A 189 -9.41 0.79 -11.70
C VAL A 189 -9.72 -0.39 -12.64
N GLU A 190 -9.06 -1.53 -12.45
CA GLU A 190 -9.16 -2.74 -13.30
C GLU A 190 -9.65 -3.96 -12.49
N GLY A 191 -10.25 -4.95 -13.15
CA GLY A 191 -10.68 -6.23 -12.54
C GLY A 191 -12.16 -6.30 -12.12
N LYS A 192 -12.53 -7.34 -11.37
CA LYS A 192 -13.87 -7.49 -10.77
C LYS A 192 -14.15 -6.32 -9.83
N SER A 193 -15.22 -5.57 -10.09
CA SER A 193 -15.55 -4.28 -9.45
C SER A 193 -14.68 -3.11 -9.93
N GLY A 194 -14.07 -3.20 -11.11
CA GLY A 194 -13.39 -2.11 -11.79
C GLY A 194 -14.34 -1.04 -12.34
N ILE A 195 -13.77 -0.04 -12.98
CA ILE A 195 -14.52 1.12 -13.54
C ILE A 195 -15.63 0.67 -14.49
N GLU A 196 -15.37 -0.29 -15.38
CA GLU A 196 -16.36 -0.78 -16.35
C GLU A 196 -17.61 -1.36 -15.68
N ASP A 197 -17.45 -2.14 -14.62
CA ASP A 197 -18.57 -2.70 -13.85
C ASP A 197 -19.38 -1.60 -13.16
N HIS A 198 -18.73 -0.61 -12.56
CA HIS A 198 -19.42 0.53 -11.92
C HIS A 198 -20.14 1.41 -12.93
N VAL A 199 -19.55 1.64 -14.12
CA VAL A 199 -20.23 2.35 -15.21
C VAL A 199 -21.46 1.57 -15.65
N ARG A 200 -21.35 0.25 -15.88
CA ARG A 200 -22.47 -0.61 -16.27
C ARG A 200 -23.59 -0.60 -15.22
N MET A 201 -23.23 -0.69 -13.93
CA MET A 201 -24.20 -0.64 -12.83
C MET A 201 -24.89 0.73 -12.73
N SER A 202 -24.14 1.83 -12.84
CA SER A 202 -24.68 3.17 -12.81
C SER A 202 -25.60 3.45 -14.01
N GLN A 203 -25.22 2.99 -15.21
CA GLN A 203 -26.07 3.05 -16.40
C GLN A 203 -27.37 2.25 -16.24
N ALA A 204 -27.32 1.10 -15.57
CA ALA A 204 -28.54 0.33 -15.28
C ALA A 204 -29.50 1.11 -14.35
N ILE A 205 -28.99 1.93 -13.43
CA ILE A 205 -29.81 2.86 -12.63
C ILE A 205 -30.40 3.96 -13.53
N ILE A 206 -29.54 4.63 -14.32
CA ILE A 206 -29.90 5.78 -15.15
C ILE A 206 -30.94 5.39 -16.21
N ASN A 207 -30.79 4.25 -16.84
CA ASN A 207 -31.66 3.79 -17.94
C ASN A 207 -32.98 3.16 -17.45
N ASN A 208 -33.08 2.82 -16.16
CA ASN A 208 -34.28 2.24 -15.59
C ASN A 208 -35.23 3.34 -15.08
N VAL A 209 -36.32 3.58 -15.76
CA VAL A 209 -37.27 4.65 -15.43
C VAL A 209 -37.78 4.58 -13.99
N TYR A 210 -38.10 3.40 -13.48
CA TYR A 210 -38.60 3.24 -12.11
C TYR A 210 -37.54 3.54 -11.06
N VAL A 211 -36.32 3.05 -11.29
CA VAL A 211 -35.17 3.30 -10.38
C VAL A 211 -34.80 4.77 -10.39
N ARG A 212 -34.80 5.39 -11.57
CA ARG A 212 -34.49 6.83 -11.72
C ARG A 212 -35.52 7.71 -11.02
N GLN A 213 -36.80 7.39 -11.12
CA GLN A 213 -37.86 8.11 -10.39
C GLN A 213 -37.69 7.98 -8.86
N ILE A 214 -37.35 6.78 -8.37
CA ILE A 214 -37.04 6.58 -6.94
C ILE A 214 -35.85 7.45 -6.55
N LEU A 215 -34.78 7.46 -7.33
CA LEU A 215 -33.57 8.25 -7.08
C LEU A 215 -33.90 9.76 -6.98
N LEU A 216 -34.63 10.31 -7.94
CA LEU A 216 -35.03 11.72 -7.95
C LEU A 216 -35.86 12.07 -6.71
N GLY A 217 -36.79 11.20 -6.34
CA GLY A 217 -37.63 11.37 -5.13
C GLY A 217 -36.78 11.28 -3.84
N ASP A 218 -35.80 10.36 -3.78
CA ASP A 218 -34.90 10.22 -2.65
C ASP A 218 -33.98 11.43 -2.50
N VAL A 219 -33.37 11.93 -3.59
CA VAL A 219 -32.50 13.11 -3.60
C VAL A 219 -33.26 14.32 -3.02
N THR A 220 -34.45 14.61 -3.54
CA THR A 220 -35.27 15.74 -3.07
C THR A 220 -35.64 15.60 -1.59
N SER A 221 -36.03 14.38 -1.17
CA SER A 221 -36.43 14.13 0.22
C SER A 221 -35.26 14.23 1.19
N ILE A 222 -34.09 13.67 0.82
CA ILE A 222 -32.89 13.69 1.64
C ILE A 222 -32.40 15.12 1.84
N ILE A 223 -32.30 15.92 0.77
CA ILE A 223 -31.86 17.32 0.87
C ILE A 223 -32.79 18.08 1.80
N LYS A 224 -34.11 18.03 1.55
CA LYS A 224 -35.09 18.70 2.37
C LYS A 224 -34.97 18.35 3.85
N GLN A 225 -34.92 17.07 4.17
CA GLN A 225 -34.90 16.62 5.57
C GLN A 225 -33.56 16.88 6.25
N LYS A 226 -32.42 16.67 5.56
CA LYS A 226 -31.11 17.00 6.11
C LYS A 226 -30.91 18.49 6.33
N THR A 227 -31.47 19.34 5.45
CA THR A 227 -31.52 20.81 5.66
C THR A 227 -32.33 21.14 6.90
N GLN A 228 -33.53 20.55 7.07
CA GLN A 228 -34.37 20.75 8.26
C GLN A 228 -33.65 20.31 9.55
N LEU A 229 -32.85 19.25 9.50
CA LEU A 229 -32.02 18.75 10.61
C LEU A 229 -30.69 19.51 10.75
N GLN A 230 -30.47 20.53 9.92
CA GLN A 230 -29.22 21.33 9.91
C GLN A 230 -27.96 20.49 9.75
N LEU A 231 -28.02 19.45 8.92
CA LEU A 231 -26.88 18.56 8.61
C LEU A 231 -26.00 19.10 7.46
N PHE A 232 -26.44 20.19 6.82
CA PHE A 232 -25.68 20.93 5.81
C PHE A 232 -25.42 22.34 6.29
N GLU A 233 -24.24 22.87 5.94
CA GLU A 233 -23.83 24.24 6.23
C GLU A 233 -24.18 25.19 5.07
N GLY A 234 -24.17 26.49 5.31
CA GLY A 234 -24.43 27.52 4.31
C GLY A 234 -25.90 27.78 4.04
N THR A 235 -26.19 28.55 2.99
CA THR A 235 -27.56 28.96 2.61
C THR A 235 -28.21 27.91 1.71
N PRO A 236 -29.36 27.35 2.08
CA PRO A 236 -30.03 26.34 1.25
C PRO A 236 -30.30 26.81 -0.17
N ILE A 237 -30.09 25.94 -1.13
CA ILE A 237 -30.30 26.16 -2.57
C ILE A 237 -31.66 25.58 -2.96
N ASP A 238 -32.41 26.31 -3.80
CA ASP A 238 -33.59 25.76 -4.46
C ASP A 238 -33.19 25.02 -5.72
N TYR A 239 -33.16 23.69 -5.61
CA TYR A 239 -32.65 22.79 -6.66
C TYR A 239 -33.71 22.50 -7.72
N THR A 240 -33.35 22.68 -8.97
CA THR A 240 -34.08 22.13 -10.12
C THR A 240 -33.19 21.07 -10.78
N PHE A 241 -33.54 19.80 -10.61
CA PHE A 241 -32.68 18.69 -11.05
C PHE A 241 -32.91 18.25 -12.49
N SER A 242 -31.81 17.88 -13.17
CA SER A 242 -31.88 17.13 -14.42
C SER A 242 -32.56 15.77 -14.20
N GLU A 243 -33.38 15.35 -15.15
CA GLU A 243 -34.06 14.04 -15.10
C GLU A 243 -33.07 12.87 -15.20
N TYR A 244 -31.93 13.08 -15.84
CA TYR A 244 -30.91 12.05 -16.09
C TYR A 244 -29.66 12.29 -15.23
N PRO A 245 -29.46 11.49 -14.17
CA PRO A 245 -28.24 11.52 -13.38
C PRO A 245 -27.01 11.20 -14.20
N LYS A 246 -25.87 11.73 -13.79
CA LYS A 246 -24.57 11.49 -14.39
C LYS A 246 -23.71 10.56 -13.53
N ILE A 247 -22.69 9.98 -14.12
CA ILE A 247 -21.70 9.19 -13.41
C ILE A 247 -20.55 10.10 -13.00
N MET A 248 -20.05 9.93 -11.77
CA MET A 248 -18.85 10.62 -11.28
C MET A 248 -17.87 9.60 -10.70
N PHE A 249 -16.60 9.77 -11.02
CA PHE A 249 -15.54 9.09 -10.30
C PHE A 249 -14.74 10.09 -9.48
N ILE A 250 -14.55 9.75 -8.20
CA ILE A 250 -13.71 10.48 -7.26
C ILE A 250 -12.43 9.69 -7.10
N LEU A 251 -11.36 10.18 -7.73
CA LEU A 251 -10.05 9.53 -7.71
C LEU A 251 -9.17 10.19 -6.65
N ALA A 252 -8.91 9.46 -5.58
CA ALA A 252 -8.06 9.92 -4.50
C ALA A 252 -6.66 9.32 -4.57
N ASN A 253 -5.67 10.09 -4.12
CA ASN A 253 -4.26 9.66 -4.04
C ASN A 253 -3.73 9.09 -5.37
N SER A 254 -4.21 9.62 -6.49
CA SER A 254 -3.89 9.14 -7.84
C SER A 254 -2.61 9.80 -8.34
N SER A 255 -1.67 8.97 -8.80
CA SER A 255 -0.52 9.44 -9.58
C SER A 255 -0.96 9.92 -10.98
N ASP A 256 -0.10 10.62 -11.69
CA ASP A 256 -0.39 11.02 -13.08
C ASP A 256 -0.55 9.79 -13.99
N TYR A 257 0.13 8.69 -13.66
CA TYR A 257 -0.06 7.41 -14.34
C TYR A 257 -1.46 6.83 -14.08
N ASP A 258 -1.95 6.87 -12.84
CA ASP A 258 -3.32 6.44 -12.51
C ASP A 258 -4.35 7.24 -13.30
N LYS A 259 -4.16 8.55 -13.39
CA LYS A 259 -5.01 9.45 -14.17
C LYS A 259 -5.02 9.11 -15.66
N LEU A 260 -3.83 8.83 -16.24
CA LEU A 260 -3.70 8.43 -17.65
C LEU A 260 -4.35 7.06 -17.89
N SER A 261 -4.13 6.09 -17.02
CA SER A 261 -4.72 4.76 -17.13
C SER A 261 -6.24 4.81 -17.02
N PHE A 262 -6.74 5.59 -16.08
CA PHE A 262 -8.16 5.84 -15.89
C PHE A 262 -8.78 6.50 -17.12
N ASN A 263 -8.18 7.58 -17.63
CA ASN A 263 -8.67 8.29 -18.81
C ASN A 263 -8.70 7.38 -20.05
N ARG A 264 -7.71 6.48 -20.18
CA ARG A 264 -7.70 5.47 -21.25
C ARG A 264 -8.87 4.50 -21.15
N ILE A 265 -9.17 4.01 -19.94
CA ILE A 265 -10.32 3.11 -19.71
C ILE A 265 -11.63 3.83 -20.04
N ILE A 266 -11.80 5.06 -19.55
CA ILE A 266 -12.99 5.88 -19.86
C ILE A 266 -13.13 6.11 -21.37
N SER A 267 -12.02 6.42 -22.07
CA SER A 267 -12.02 6.61 -23.52
C SER A 267 -12.41 5.34 -24.28
N ASN A 268 -12.01 4.16 -23.77
CA ASN A 268 -12.35 2.87 -24.37
C ASN A 268 -13.83 2.50 -24.22
N LEU A 269 -14.55 3.12 -23.27
CA LEU A 269 -16.00 2.95 -23.11
C LEU A 269 -16.83 3.66 -24.21
N GLY A 270 -16.19 4.44 -25.08
CA GLY A 270 -16.86 5.12 -26.19
C GLY A 270 -17.96 6.07 -25.72
N GLU A 271 -19.20 5.92 -26.23
CA GLU A 271 -20.31 6.78 -25.84
C GLU A 271 -20.65 6.70 -24.35
N ALA A 272 -20.48 5.53 -23.74
CA ALA A 272 -20.74 5.32 -22.31
C ALA A 272 -19.78 6.12 -21.40
N GLY A 273 -18.63 6.53 -21.92
CA GLY A 273 -17.61 7.31 -21.19
C GLY A 273 -17.71 8.83 -21.36
N ARG A 274 -18.50 9.35 -22.34
CA ARG A 274 -18.49 10.76 -22.73
C ARG A 274 -18.93 11.74 -21.63
N ASP A 275 -19.92 11.33 -20.81
CA ASP A 275 -20.54 12.21 -19.79
C ASP A 275 -20.12 11.87 -18.37
N ILE A 276 -19.01 11.13 -18.22
CA ILE A 276 -18.47 10.77 -16.91
C ILE A 276 -17.67 11.94 -16.37
N LYS A 277 -18.05 12.43 -15.19
CA LYS A 277 -17.29 13.43 -14.45
C LYS A 277 -16.17 12.77 -13.67
N ILE A 278 -14.99 13.34 -13.74
CA ILE A 278 -13.83 12.88 -12.99
C ILE A 278 -13.41 14.00 -12.05
N GLU A 279 -13.29 13.67 -10.77
CA GLU A 279 -12.79 14.57 -9.75
C GLU A 279 -11.54 13.97 -9.10
N TYR A 280 -10.45 14.72 -9.11
CA TYR A 280 -9.19 14.30 -8.50
C TYR A 280 -9.04 14.98 -7.15
N ILE A 281 -8.94 14.16 -6.10
CA ILE A 281 -8.66 14.66 -4.75
C ILE A 281 -7.17 14.48 -4.49
N GLY A 282 -6.46 15.60 -4.31
CA GLY A 282 -5.08 15.61 -3.85
C GLY A 282 -4.99 15.10 -2.41
N SER A 283 -3.90 14.42 -2.05
CA SER A 283 -3.63 14.06 -0.66
C SER A 283 -3.59 15.35 0.18
N SER A 284 -4.56 15.56 1.07
CA SER A 284 -4.36 16.48 2.17
C SER A 284 -3.20 15.93 3.01
N LYS A 285 -2.25 16.77 3.41
CA LYS A 285 -1.09 16.41 4.25
C LYS A 285 -1.46 15.77 5.61
N ALA A 286 -2.74 15.50 5.85
CA ALA A 286 -3.28 14.87 7.05
C ALA A 286 -3.93 13.50 6.81
N ALA A 287 -4.08 13.04 5.57
CA ALA A 287 -4.49 11.67 5.30
C ALA A 287 -3.25 10.77 5.38
N GLN A 288 -3.26 9.80 6.26
CA GLN A 288 -2.29 8.70 6.15
C GLN A 288 -2.42 8.11 4.74
N PRO A 289 -1.29 7.87 4.04
CA PRO A 289 -1.33 7.47 2.64
C PRO A 289 -2.14 6.18 2.47
N ALA A 290 -3.01 6.21 1.48
CA ALA A 290 -3.81 5.07 1.08
C ALA A 290 -2.90 3.87 0.80
N LYS A 291 -3.16 2.72 1.46
CA LYS A 291 -2.49 1.46 1.13
C LYS A 291 -2.99 1.03 -0.25
N ALA A 292 -2.13 1.12 -1.25
CA ALA A 292 -2.47 0.64 -2.59
C ALA A 292 -2.80 -0.85 -2.58
N HIS A 293 -3.55 -1.29 -3.58
CA HIS A 293 -4.05 -2.67 -3.77
C HIS A 293 -2.96 -3.75 -3.94
N TYR A 294 -1.70 -3.37 -4.00
CA TYR A 294 -0.58 -4.30 -3.84
C TYR A 294 -0.44 -4.61 -2.35
N GLY A 295 -1.31 -5.49 -1.84
CA GLY A 295 -1.50 -5.76 -0.43
C GLY A 295 -0.18 -5.95 0.31
N GLY A 296 0.21 -4.91 1.09
CA GLY A 296 1.41 -4.87 1.88
C GLY A 296 2.51 -3.92 1.39
N ASP A 297 2.38 -3.22 0.25
CA ASP A 297 3.38 -2.22 -0.16
C ASP A 297 3.34 -1.01 0.78
N ASN A 298 4.46 -0.67 1.42
CA ASN A 298 4.66 0.60 2.10
C ASN A 298 4.79 1.76 1.10
N ASP A 299 4.88 3.00 1.58
CA ASP A 299 4.93 4.18 0.75
C ASP A 299 6.17 4.21 -0.17
N TYR A 300 7.31 3.78 0.36
CA TYR A 300 8.54 3.70 -0.42
C TYR A 300 8.43 2.68 -1.55
N LYS A 301 7.96 1.48 -1.27
CA LYS A 301 7.79 0.42 -2.28
C LYS A 301 6.77 0.81 -3.34
N ARG A 302 5.71 1.54 -2.95
CA ARG A 302 4.72 2.09 -3.88
C ARG A 302 5.35 3.13 -4.81
N ALA A 303 6.13 4.06 -4.26
CA ALA A 303 6.87 5.04 -5.05
C ALA A 303 7.87 4.36 -6.02
N CYS A 304 8.60 3.35 -5.53
CA CYS A 304 9.47 2.53 -6.38
C CYS A 304 8.71 1.83 -7.50
N ARG A 305 7.53 1.26 -7.22
CA ARG A 305 6.69 0.59 -8.23
C ARG A 305 6.29 1.55 -9.35
N GLN A 306 5.84 2.74 -9.01
CA GLN A 306 5.49 3.78 -9.97
C GLN A 306 6.71 4.24 -10.77
N HIS A 307 7.83 4.45 -10.10
CA HIS A 307 9.08 4.84 -10.73
C HIS A 307 9.61 3.75 -11.68
N GLN A 308 9.56 2.48 -11.30
CA GLN A 308 9.97 1.37 -12.16
C GLN A 308 9.04 1.22 -13.38
N ALA A 309 7.75 1.50 -13.23
CA ALA A 309 6.81 1.56 -14.35
C ALA A 309 7.20 2.69 -15.32
N TRP A 310 7.46 3.89 -14.81
CA TRP A 310 7.95 5.02 -15.59
C TRP A 310 9.29 4.69 -16.28
N PHE A 311 10.24 4.10 -15.55
CA PHE A 311 11.54 3.72 -16.07
C PHE A 311 11.43 2.69 -17.21
N ARG A 312 10.59 1.66 -17.02
CA ARG A 312 10.28 0.66 -18.05
C ARG A 312 9.73 1.30 -19.31
N GLU A 313 8.78 2.23 -19.17
CA GLU A 313 8.09 2.87 -20.29
C GLU A 313 8.93 3.93 -20.96
N ASN A 314 9.58 4.80 -20.19
CA ASN A 314 10.24 6.00 -20.72
C ASN A 314 11.73 5.79 -21.02
N ILE A 315 12.43 4.97 -20.26
CA ILE A 315 13.86 4.70 -20.46
C ILE A 315 14.06 3.43 -21.27
N LEU A 316 13.46 2.31 -20.85
CA LEU A 316 13.62 1.03 -21.52
C LEU A 316 12.72 0.90 -22.78
N LYS A 317 11.66 1.71 -22.91
CA LYS A 317 10.67 1.65 -24.00
C LYS A 317 10.00 0.28 -24.13
N LEU A 318 9.68 -0.35 -23.00
CA LEU A 318 9.13 -1.70 -22.93
C LEU A 318 7.67 -1.69 -22.47
N GLN A 319 6.93 -2.71 -22.90
CA GLN A 319 5.55 -2.93 -22.48
C GLN A 319 5.48 -3.56 -21.08
N MET A 320 4.33 -3.42 -20.45
CA MET A 320 4.01 -4.02 -19.16
C MET A 320 3.88 -5.54 -19.29
N GLY A 321 4.50 -6.27 -18.38
CA GLY A 321 4.40 -7.71 -18.26
C GLY A 321 3.21 -8.17 -17.42
N ARG A 322 3.18 -9.47 -17.11
CA ARG A 322 2.16 -10.10 -16.27
C ARG A 322 2.78 -10.61 -14.98
N ASN A 323 2.01 -10.60 -13.92
CA ASN A 323 2.42 -11.19 -12.65
C ASN A 323 2.37 -12.73 -12.75
N HIS A 324 3.53 -13.37 -12.88
CA HIS A 324 3.68 -14.82 -12.88
C HIS A 324 3.98 -15.36 -11.47
N SER A 325 3.04 -15.18 -10.53
CA SER A 325 3.16 -15.91 -9.27
C SER A 325 3.16 -17.41 -9.53
N THR A 326 4.19 -18.10 -9.02
CA THR A 326 4.31 -19.56 -9.11
C THR A 326 3.58 -20.29 -7.97
N ARG A 327 2.99 -19.55 -7.05
CA ARG A 327 2.27 -20.10 -5.88
C ARG A 327 0.83 -19.66 -5.88
N GLN A 328 -0.05 -20.64 -5.78
CA GLN A 328 -1.48 -20.43 -5.52
C GLN A 328 -1.67 -19.88 -4.10
N GLY A 329 -2.54 -18.88 -3.96
CA GLY A 329 -2.92 -18.33 -2.65
C GLY A 329 -3.67 -19.34 -1.79
N THR A 330 -3.57 -19.23 -0.47
CA THR A 330 -4.15 -20.21 0.48
C THR A 330 -5.68 -20.37 0.34
N ASN A 331 -6.38 -19.33 -0.15
CA ASN A 331 -7.82 -19.32 -0.35
C ASN A 331 -8.24 -19.16 -1.83
N GLU A 332 -7.30 -19.38 -2.74
CA GLU A 332 -7.48 -19.19 -4.18
C GLU A 332 -7.78 -20.55 -4.84
N THR A 333 -8.79 -20.62 -5.68
CA THR A 333 -9.07 -21.81 -6.49
C THR A 333 -8.02 -21.95 -7.60
N ALA A 334 -7.87 -23.15 -8.16
CA ALA A 334 -6.97 -23.39 -9.29
C ALA A 334 -7.36 -22.54 -10.53
N GLU A 335 -8.64 -22.31 -10.75
CA GLU A 335 -9.16 -21.48 -11.86
C GLU A 335 -8.84 -19.99 -11.62
N GLU A 336 -9.02 -19.48 -10.41
CA GLU A 336 -8.67 -18.12 -10.04
C GLU A 336 -7.16 -17.88 -10.13
N PHE A 337 -6.35 -18.85 -9.69
CA PHE A 337 -4.89 -18.80 -9.82
C PHE A 337 -4.47 -18.75 -11.29
N GLU A 338 -4.99 -19.61 -12.15
CA GLU A 338 -4.68 -19.63 -13.59
C GLU A 338 -5.17 -18.34 -14.27
N HIS A 339 -6.37 -17.85 -13.93
CA HIS A 339 -6.87 -16.58 -14.43
C HIS A 339 -5.96 -15.42 -14.03
N ARG A 340 -5.60 -15.31 -12.75
CA ARG A 340 -4.66 -14.29 -12.26
C ARG A 340 -3.31 -14.38 -12.97
N ARG A 341 -2.77 -15.59 -13.08
CA ARG A 341 -1.48 -15.83 -13.72
C ARG A 341 -1.46 -15.44 -15.20
N THR A 342 -2.59 -15.57 -15.89
CA THR A 342 -2.68 -15.32 -17.34
C THR A 342 -3.20 -13.92 -17.70
N THR A 343 -3.92 -13.25 -16.82
CA THR A 343 -4.60 -11.99 -17.11
C THR A 343 -4.09 -10.79 -16.31
N GLU A 344 -3.61 -10.98 -15.06
CA GLU A 344 -3.11 -9.86 -14.26
C GLU A 344 -1.81 -9.30 -14.81
N THR A 345 -1.81 -8.01 -15.09
CA THR A 345 -0.61 -7.24 -15.40
C THR A 345 -0.05 -6.58 -14.14
N ASP A 346 1.26 -6.41 -14.06
CA ASP A 346 1.91 -5.61 -13.01
C ASP A 346 2.80 -4.57 -13.66
N ILE A 347 2.62 -3.32 -13.27
CA ILE A 347 3.30 -2.17 -13.86
C ILE A 347 4.82 -2.18 -13.70
N ALA A 348 5.34 -2.89 -12.71
CA ALA A 348 6.77 -3.04 -12.43
C ALA A 348 7.33 -4.41 -12.86
N ILE A 349 6.66 -5.12 -13.76
CA ILE A 349 7.10 -6.42 -14.27
C ILE A 349 7.31 -6.36 -15.78
N LEU A 350 8.40 -6.98 -16.25
CA LEU A 350 8.72 -7.13 -17.67
C LEU A 350 7.99 -8.31 -18.29
N THR A 351 7.76 -8.26 -19.61
CA THR A 351 7.26 -9.44 -20.35
C THR A 351 8.28 -10.58 -20.31
N PRO A 352 7.87 -11.85 -20.45
CA PRO A 352 8.81 -12.99 -20.55
C PRO A 352 9.83 -12.82 -21.67
N ALA A 353 9.44 -12.23 -22.80
CA ALA A 353 10.33 -11.95 -23.92
C ALA A 353 11.40 -10.92 -23.56
N ASP A 354 11.03 -9.86 -22.86
CA ASP A 354 11.97 -8.81 -22.41
C ASP A 354 12.89 -9.33 -21.30
N ALA A 355 12.36 -10.12 -20.37
CA ALA A 355 13.16 -10.81 -19.35
C ALA A 355 14.22 -11.73 -19.98
N ALA A 356 13.84 -12.54 -20.98
CA ALA A 356 14.77 -13.41 -21.69
C ALA A 356 15.87 -12.63 -22.45
N ARG A 357 15.61 -11.38 -22.83
CA ARG A 357 16.60 -10.47 -23.44
C ARG A 357 17.44 -9.70 -22.40
N LEU A 358 17.33 -10.03 -21.12
CA LEU A 358 18.04 -9.39 -20.01
C LEU A 358 17.66 -7.91 -19.78
N MET A 359 16.47 -7.47 -20.20
CA MET A 359 16.07 -6.05 -20.13
C MET A 359 15.88 -5.53 -18.68
N ASN A 360 15.91 -6.41 -17.66
CA ASN A 360 15.97 -6.02 -16.24
C ASN A 360 17.39 -5.63 -15.79
N PHE A 361 18.36 -5.74 -16.68
CA PHE A 361 19.76 -5.47 -16.39
C PHE A 361 20.28 -4.30 -17.21
N VAL A 362 21.40 -3.69 -16.72
CA VAL A 362 22.02 -2.54 -17.35
C VAL A 362 22.51 -2.88 -18.76
N PRO A 363 22.07 -2.15 -19.80
CA PRO A 363 22.33 -2.53 -21.20
C PRO A 363 23.82 -2.58 -21.56
N GLU A 364 24.60 -1.65 -21.03
CA GLU A 364 26.04 -1.52 -21.30
C GLU A 364 26.83 -2.75 -20.90
N TYR A 365 26.28 -3.59 -20.00
CA TYR A 365 26.96 -4.76 -19.44
C TYR A 365 26.18 -6.07 -19.63
N HIS A 366 25.28 -6.15 -20.61
CA HIS A 366 24.48 -7.35 -20.86
C HIS A 366 25.34 -8.59 -21.15
N GLU A 367 26.45 -8.46 -21.88
CA GLU A 367 27.32 -9.61 -22.22
C GLU A 367 28.07 -10.11 -20.99
N GLU A 368 28.56 -9.22 -20.13
CA GLU A 368 29.23 -9.58 -18.91
C GLU A 368 28.24 -10.25 -17.91
N ILE A 369 27.01 -9.73 -17.81
CA ILE A 369 25.94 -10.32 -16.99
C ILE A 369 25.53 -11.70 -17.54
N ARG A 370 25.40 -11.82 -18.85
CA ARG A 370 25.15 -13.11 -19.51
C ARG A 370 26.25 -14.12 -19.22
N LYS A 371 27.50 -13.69 -19.28
CA LYS A 371 28.66 -14.52 -18.95
C LYS A 371 28.63 -14.98 -17.50
N GLU A 372 28.33 -14.08 -16.57
CA GLU A 372 28.16 -14.38 -15.13
C GLU A 372 27.10 -15.47 -14.90
N PHE A 373 25.94 -15.38 -15.57
CA PHE A 373 24.91 -16.42 -15.49
C PHE A 373 25.38 -17.77 -16.04
N LEU A 374 26.13 -17.77 -17.15
CA LEU A 374 26.62 -19.02 -17.76
C LEU A 374 27.69 -19.68 -16.93
N GLU A 375 28.63 -18.94 -16.38
CA GLU A 375 29.77 -19.43 -15.64
C GLU A 375 29.43 -19.86 -14.20
N HIS A 376 28.55 -19.11 -13.52
CA HIS A 376 28.33 -19.33 -12.08
C HIS A 376 26.94 -19.89 -11.76
N ARG A 377 25.94 -19.73 -12.64
CA ARG A 377 24.58 -20.27 -12.44
C ARG A 377 24.22 -21.43 -13.39
N GLY A 378 25.11 -21.83 -14.26
CA GLY A 378 24.90 -22.93 -15.21
C GLY A 378 23.87 -22.60 -16.31
N GLY A 379 23.60 -21.32 -16.55
CA GLY A 379 22.70 -20.82 -17.59
C GLY A 379 21.93 -19.57 -17.19
N ILE A 380 21.21 -18.99 -18.16
CA ILE A 380 20.33 -17.85 -17.88
C ILE A 380 19.21 -18.32 -16.94
N PRO A 381 19.03 -17.69 -15.77
CA PRO A 381 17.99 -18.08 -14.82
C PRO A 381 16.59 -18.00 -15.44
N ARG A 382 15.75 -18.98 -15.09
CA ARG A 382 14.31 -18.94 -15.39
C ARG A 382 13.52 -18.36 -14.22
N ASP A 383 14.19 -17.84 -13.20
CA ASP A 383 13.57 -17.21 -12.05
C ASP A 383 12.94 -15.89 -12.48
N PHE A 384 11.62 -15.87 -12.46
CA PHE A 384 10.84 -14.72 -12.89
C PHE A 384 11.06 -13.50 -11.97
N GLY A 385 11.31 -13.72 -10.67
CA GLY A 385 11.62 -12.64 -9.73
C GLY A 385 12.88 -11.89 -10.14
N LEU A 386 13.97 -12.60 -10.38
CA LEU A 386 15.24 -12.03 -10.82
C LEU A 386 15.16 -11.39 -12.21
N MET A 387 14.53 -12.08 -13.16
CA MET A 387 14.59 -11.70 -14.57
C MET A 387 13.59 -10.64 -14.97
N ALA A 388 12.44 -10.59 -14.33
CA ALA A 388 11.32 -9.74 -14.77
C ALA A 388 10.79 -8.76 -13.72
N ASN A 389 10.91 -9.06 -12.43
CA ASN A 389 10.37 -8.20 -11.38
C ASN A 389 11.34 -7.07 -11.04
N MET A 390 11.00 -5.86 -11.43
CA MET A 390 11.86 -4.66 -11.27
C MET A 390 11.89 -4.12 -9.83
N LEU A 391 11.08 -4.68 -8.90
CA LEU A 391 11.03 -4.28 -7.48
C LEU A 391 11.86 -5.17 -6.56
N ARG A 392 12.28 -6.33 -7.03
CA ARG A 392 13.07 -7.26 -6.24
C ARG A 392 14.52 -6.81 -6.12
N SER A 393 15.16 -7.08 -4.96
CA SER A 393 16.57 -6.78 -4.77
C SER A 393 17.50 -7.72 -5.54
N GLU A 394 17.03 -8.92 -5.93
CA GLU A 394 17.88 -9.97 -6.53
C GLU A 394 18.59 -9.56 -7.83
N HIS A 395 18.03 -8.61 -8.60
CA HIS A 395 18.70 -8.13 -9.83
C HIS A 395 19.69 -6.98 -9.57
N VAL A 396 19.59 -6.29 -8.45
CA VAL A 396 20.44 -5.12 -8.13
C VAL A 396 21.92 -5.47 -8.03
N PRO A 397 22.33 -6.60 -7.38
CA PRO A 397 23.72 -7.05 -7.36
C PRO A 397 24.33 -7.15 -8.76
N TYR A 398 23.60 -7.68 -9.73
CA TYR A 398 24.10 -7.80 -11.12
C TYR A 398 24.28 -6.43 -11.77
N ASN A 399 23.35 -5.50 -11.55
CA ASN A 399 23.43 -4.16 -12.12
C ASN A 399 24.56 -3.30 -11.53
N ILE A 400 24.90 -3.52 -10.27
CA ILE A 400 25.95 -2.74 -9.59
C ILE A 400 27.31 -3.43 -9.74
N PHE A 401 27.40 -4.73 -9.42
CA PHE A 401 28.67 -5.36 -9.15
C PHE A 401 29.26 -6.10 -10.35
N VAL A 402 28.48 -6.59 -11.31
CA VAL A 402 29.06 -7.18 -12.54
C VAL A 402 29.86 -6.14 -13.34
N PRO A 403 29.40 -4.89 -13.53
CA PRO A 403 30.25 -3.83 -14.09
C PRO A 403 31.56 -3.64 -13.32
N MET A 404 31.52 -3.64 -11.98
CA MET A 404 32.72 -3.49 -11.16
C MET A 404 33.71 -4.66 -11.32
N MET A 405 33.22 -5.88 -11.52
CA MET A 405 34.05 -7.08 -11.73
C MET A 405 34.92 -6.97 -13.01
N THR A 406 34.57 -6.10 -13.94
CA THR A 406 35.36 -5.89 -15.17
C THR A 406 36.63 -5.07 -14.95
N ASP A 407 36.75 -4.34 -13.83
CA ASP A 407 37.92 -3.55 -13.46
C ASP A 407 38.21 -3.66 -11.95
N LEU A 408 38.89 -4.74 -11.59
CA LEU A 408 39.22 -5.06 -10.20
C LEU A 408 40.16 -4.03 -9.55
N VAL A 409 40.97 -3.31 -10.34
CA VAL A 409 41.89 -2.30 -9.84
C VAL A 409 41.07 -1.09 -9.35
N THR A 410 40.16 -0.62 -10.18
CA THR A 410 39.27 0.51 -9.81
C THR A 410 38.33 0.09 -8.68
N ALA A 411 37.80 -1.14 -8.70
CA ALA A 411 36.97 -1.68 -7.62
C ALA A 411 37.72 -1.73 -6.27
N SER A 412 39.01 -2.14 -6.28
CA SER A 412 39.85 -2.13 -5.06
C SER A 412 39.96 -0.73 -4.45
N ARG A 413 40.16 0.30 -5.27
CA ARG A 413 40.22 1.71 -4.82
C ARG A 413 38.89 2.18 -4.26
N CYS A 414 37.79 1.77 -4.90
CA CYS A 414 36.45 2.11 -4.46
C CYS A 414 36.16 1.51 -3.07
N PHE A 415 36.43 0.22 -2.87
CA PHE A 415 36.26 -0.41 -1.56
C PHE A 415 37.22 0.13 -0.50
N SER A 416 38.47 0.51 -0.85
CA SER A 416 39.38 1.19 0.08
C SER A 416 38.83 2.55 0.55
N GLU A 417 38.06 3.25 -0.26
CA GLU A 417 37.39 4.49 0.16
C GLU A 417 36.17 4.20 1.05
N ILE A 418 35.39 3.16 0.73
CA ILE A 418 34.18 2.77 1.47
C ILE A 418 34.54 2.19 2.85
N LEU A 419 35.62 1.41 2.92
CA LEU A 419 36.13 0.76 4.15
C LEU A 419 37.55 1.26 4.47
N PRO A 420 37.70 2.53 4.86
CA PRO A 420 39.02 3.18 5.01
C PRO A 420 39.87 2.58 6.14
N HIS A 421 39.26 1.82 7.03
CA HIS A 421 39.95 1.09 8.10
C HIS A 421 40.59 -0.23 7.64
N ARG A 422 40.35 -0.64 6.37
CA ARG A 422 40.91 -1.86 5.78
C ARG A 422 42.00 -1.56 4.75
N ASP A 423 43.03 -2.38 4.76
CA ASP A 423 44.10 -2.35 3.75
C ASP A 423 43.70 -3.26 2.58
N ILE A 424 42.90 -2.71 1.63
CA ILE A 424 42.42 -3.43 0.45
C ILE A 424 43.36 -3.17 -0.71
N LYS A 425 44.38 -4.05 -0.88
CA LYS A 425 45.39 -3.89 -1.92
C LYS A 425 44.90 -4.39 -3.29
N THR A 426 44.28 -5.57 -3.32
CA THR A 426 43.79 -6.17 -4.57
C THR A 426 42.63 -7.13 -4.31
N ILE A 427 41.62 -7.07 -5.14
CA ILE A 427 40.53 -8.05 -5.13
C ILE A 427 40.99 -9.30 -5.87
N ARG A 428 40.83 -10.47 -5.25
CA ARG A 428 41.25 -11.76 -5.78
C ARG A 428 40.11 -12.63 -6.29
N LYS A 429 38.96 -12.55 -5.64
CA LYS A 429 37.77 -13.34 -5.97
C LYS A 429 36.51 -12.50 -5.76
N TRP A 430 35.56 -12.70 -6.64
CA TRP A 430 34.27 -12.02 -6.58
C TRP A 430 33.18 -12.97 -7.06
N LEU A 431 32.11 -13.13 -6.28
CA LEU A 431 30.98 -14.01 -6.60
C LEU A 431 29.67 -13.35 -6.24
N ILE A 432 28.66 -13.55 -7.05
CA ILE A 432 27.28 -13.16 -6.75
C ILE A 432 26.53 -14.39 -6.19
N GLU A 433 25.74 -14.19 -5.13
CA GLU A 433 25.00 -15.25 -4.40
C GLU A 433 25.88 -16.41 -3.94
N TYR A 434 26.87 -16.10 -3.12
CA TYR A 434 27.80 -17.10 -2.60
C TYR A 434 27.44 -17.58 -1.20
N ALA A 435 27.21 -18.90 -1.06
CA ALA A 435 26.96 -19.58 0.21
C ALA A 435 28.20 -20.31 0.69
N PRO A 436 29.00 -19.78 1.64
CA PRO A 436 30.23 -20.43 2.14
C PRO A 436 29.97 -21.64 3.04
N ASN A 437 28.73 -21.93 3.38
CA ASN A 437 28.29 -23.05 4.25
C ASN A 437 29.00 -23.09 5.62
N THR A 438 29.27 -21.91 6.21
CA THR A 438 29.98 -21.81 7.50
C THR A 438 29.09 -21.90 8.72
N ILE A 439 27.78 -21.70 8.54
CA ILE A 439 26.75 -21.74 9.62
C ILE A 439 25.73 -22.87 9.43
N ASN A 440 26.06 -23.91 8.66
CA ASN A 440 25.28 -25.13 8.43
C ASN A 440 23.88 -24.87 7.83
N ASP A 441 23.74 -23.82 7.06
CA ASP A 441 22.55 -23.55 6.27
C ASP A 441 22.91 -23.06 4.85
N LYS A 442 21.89 -22.68 4.07
CA LYS A 442 22.06 -22.17 2.71
C LYS A 442 22.12 -20.65 2.65
N THR A 443 22.40 -19.96 3.77
CA THR A 443 22.58 -18.52 3.77
C THR A 443 23.72 -18.15 2.83
N ALA A 444 23.46 -17.22 1.93
CA ALA A 444 24.40 -16.70 0.97
C ALA A 444 24.54 -15.19 1.17
N PHE A 445 25.71 -14.66 0.87
CA PHE A 445 25.87 -13.23 0.59
C PHE A 445 25.30 -12.94 -0.80
N ASP A 446 24.61 -11.83 -0.96
CA ASP A 446 24.23 -11.36 -2.29
C ASP A 446 25.47 -11.11 -3.14
N VAL A 447 26.55 -10.60 -2.51
CA VAL A 447 27.86 -10.44 -3.14
C VAL A 447 28.97 -10.79 -2.16
N TYR A 448 29.91 -11.59 -2.61
CA TYR A 448 31.13 -11.99 -1.90
C TYR A 448 32.35 -11.43 -2.60
N VAL A 449 33.16 -10.67 -1.86
CA VAL A 449 34.40 -10.09 -2.36
C VAL A 449 35.55 -10.54 -1.48
N GLU A 450 36.55 -11.23 -2.06
CA GLU A 450 37.78 -11.63 -1.40
C GLU A 450 38.91 -10.72 -1.87
N TYR A 451 39.66 -10.15 -0.92
CA TYR A 451 40.80 -9.30 -1.21
C TYR A 451 42.07 -9.71 -0.47
N ALA A 452 43.21 -9.25 -0.96
CA ALA A 452 44.47 -9.33 -0.24
C ALA A 452 44.89 -7.96 0.29
N THR A 453 45.41 -7.96 1.51
CA THR A 453 46.09 -6.79 2.09
C THR A 453 47.50 -6.62 1.48
N SER A 454 48.18 -5.49 1.76
CA SER A 454 49.57 -5.26 1.37
C SER A 454 50.54 -6.30 1.97
N LYS A 455 50.14 -6.94 3.08
CA LYS A 455 50.88 -8.03 3.73
C LYS A 455 50.54 -9.43 3.18
N GLY A 456 49.60 -9.52 2.26
CA GLY A 456 49.14 -10.77 1.67
C GLY A 456 48.07 -11.50 2.48
N GLU A 457 47.58 -10.93 3.59
CA GLU A 457 46.49 -11.45 4.40
C GLU A 457 45.19 -11.43 3.61
N LYS A 458 44.27 -12.33 3.95
CA LYS A 458 43.01 -12.51 3.26
C LYS A 458 41.87 -11.78 3.97
N GLY A 459 41.26 -10.80 3.30
CA GLY A 459 40.04 -10.17 3.74
C GLY A 459 38.81 -10.58 2.92
N VAL A 460 37.66 -10.52 3.54
CA VAL A 460 36.37 -10.81 2.92
C VAL A 460 35.38 -9.69 3.20
N ILE A 461 34.68 -9.24 2.17
CA ILE A 461 33.51 -8.37 2.29
C ILE A 461 32.29 -9.18 1.86
N GLY A 462 31.34 -9.38 2.78
CA GLY A 462 30.04 -9.98 2.51
C GLY A 462 29.00 -8.85 2.36
N ILE A 463 28.40 -8.73 1.20
CA ILE A 463 27.46 -7.63 0.91
C ILE A 463 26.05 -8.18 0.86
N GLU A 464 25.14 -7.51 1.58
CA GLU A 464 23.69 -7.69 1.54
C GLU A 464 23.06 -6.48 0.86
N VAL A 465 22.25 -6.70 -0.17
CA VAL A 465 21.62 -5.64 -0.97
C VAL A 465 20.12 -5.60 -0.71
N LYS A 466 19.63 -4.45 -0.30
CA LYS A 466 18.22 -4.19 -0.04
C LYS A 466 17.68 -3.16 -1.03
N TYR A 467 16.44 -3.31 -1.43
CA TYR A 467 15.79 -2.35 -2.31
C TYR A 467 14.42 -1.93 -1.76
N THR A 468 13.36 -2.67 -2.06
CA THR A 468 12.00 -2.34 -1.59
C THR A 468 11.54 -3.23 -0.43
N GLU A 469 12.35 -4.17 -0.04
CA GLU A 469 12.08 -5.09 1.05
C GLU A 469 12.08 -4.35 2.40
N GLU A 470 11.30 -4.91 3.33
CA GLU A 470 11.30 -4.57 4.75
C GLU A 470 11.91 -5.72 5.55
N GLY A 471 11.16 -6.26 6.49
CA GLY A 471 11.59 -7.39 7.29
C GLY A 471 11.50 -8.74 6.56
N TYR A 472 12.16 -9.73 7.10
CA TYR A 472 12.15 -11.11 6.65
C TYR A 472 11.58 -12.03 7.74
N SER A 473 10.59 -12.85 7.40
CA SER A 473 10.00 -13.77 8.37
C SER A 473 10.98 -14.85 8.79
N VAL A 474 11.14 -15.05 10.11
CA VAL A 474 11.97 -16.13 10.65
C VAL A 474 11.31 -17.47 10.36
N GLY A 475 12.02 -18.34 9.66
CA GLY A 475 11.55 -19.69 9.32
C GLY A 475 11.70 -20.66 10.51
N ASN A 476 10.96 -21.78 10.47
CA ASN A 476 10.99 -22.78 11.54
C ASN A 476 12.41 -23.37 11.75
N LYS A 477 13.18 -23.51 10.67
CA LYS A 477 14.55 -24.02 10.73
C LYS A 477 15.48 -23.04 11.44
N GLU A 478 15.45 -21.78 11.02
CA GLU A 478 16.22 -20.70 11.64
C GLU A 478 15.86 -20.56 13.14
N PHE A 479 14.57 -20.56 13.45
CA PHE A 479 14.10 -20.51 14.83
C PHE A 479 14.62 -21.69 15.67
N SER A 480 14.62 -22.90 15.12
CA SER A 480 15.18 -24.10 15.79
C SER A 480 16.69 -23.95 16.03
N MET A 481 17.45 -23.44 15.05
CA MET A 481 18.89 -23.20 15.19
C MET A 481 19.21 -22.12 16.21
N MET A 482 18.38 -21.07 16.33
CA MET A 482 18.54 -20.02 17.35
C MET A 482 18.34 -20.54 18.76
N ARG A 483 17.49 -21.54 18.96
CA ARG A 483 17.25 -22.17 20.28
C ARG A 483 18.25 -23.25 20.66
N ASP A 484 18.94 -23.83 19.71
CA ASP A 484 19.96 -24.84 19.95
C ASP A 484 21.30 -24.18 20.32
N SER A 485 21.72 -24.28 21.58
CA SER A 485 22.95 -23.69 22.10
C SER A 485 24.24 -24.22 21.43
N GLN A 486 24.15 -25.35 20.75
CA GLN A 486 25.27 -25.98 20.02
C GLN A 486 25.24 -25.71 18.52
N SER A 487 24.19 -25.05 18.03
CA SER A 487 24.10 -24.67 16.63
C SER A 487 25.22 -23.70 16.24
N ALA A 488 25.56 -23.68 14.96
CA ALA A 488 26.51 -22.69 14.43
C ALA A 488 26.02 -21.23 14.65
N TYR A 489 24.71 -21.00 14.69
CA TYR A 489 24.13 -19.71 15.01
C TYR A 489 24.49 -19.26 16.44
N SER A 490 24.22 -20.13 17.43
CA SER A 490 24.46 -19.83 18.84
C SER A 490 25.95 -19.76 19.17
N VAL A 491 26.74 -20.70 18.63
CA VAL A 491 28.21 -20.74 18.84
C VAL A 491 28.85 -19.47 18.25
N THR A 492 28.51 -19.09 17.00
CA THR A 492 29.11 -17.91 16.37
C THR A 492 28.68 -16.64 17.08
N THR A 493 27.39 -16.49 17.44
CA THR A 493 26.89 -15.30 18.16
C THR A 493 27.64 -15.13 19.47
N ARG A 494 27.75 -16.19 20.28
CA ARG A 494 28.39 -16.15 21.59
C ARG A 494 29.90 -15.93 21.50
N ASP A 495 30.59 -16.71 20.67
CA ASP A 495 32.03 -16.79 20.70
C ASP A 495 32.73 -15.73 19.81
N SER A 496 31.98 -15.00 18.99
CA SER A 496 32.52 -13.89 18.19
C SER A 496 32.90 -12.68 19.06
N GLY A 497 32.18 -12.45 20.17
CA GLY A 497 32.31 -11.24 20.98
C GLY A 497 31.83 -9.98 20.28
N CYS A 498 31.02 -10.12 19.22
CA CYS A 498 30.53 -8.99 18.43
C CYS A 498 29.15 -8.46 18.89
N PHE A 499 28.47 -9.17 19.78
CA PHE A 499 27.11 -8.84 20.22
C PHE A 499 27.08 -8.51 21.71
N LEU A 500 26.31 -7.50 22.11
CA LEU A 500 26.15 -7.10 23.52
C LEU A 500 25.45 -8.19 24.35
N ASN A 501 24.51 -8.90 23.74
CA ASN A 501 23.86 -10.07 24.30
C ASN A 501 24.23 -11.30 23.46
N ASN A 502 24.66 -12.36 24.11
CA ASN A 502 25.09 -13.60 23.45
C ASN A 502 23.93 -14.57 23.09
N ASP A 503 22.68 -14.20 23.38
CA ASP A 503 21.51 -14.99 23.06
C ASP A 503 21.04 -14.71 21.62
N PRO A 504 21.10 -15.69 20.69
CA PRO A 504 20.57 -15.54 19.34
C PRO A 504 19.10 -15.13 19.28
N MET A 505 18.32 -15.46 20.31
CA MET A 505 16.88 -15.17 20.33
C MET A 505 16.55 -13.66 20.31
N GLN A 506 17.49 -12.77 20.66
CA GLN A 506 17.33 -11.33 20.47
C GLN A 506 17.15 -10.94 19.00
N PHE A 507 17.61 -11.77 18.07
CA PHE A 507 17.49 -11.57 16.62
C PHE A 507 16.29 -12.32 16.02
N ASN A 508 15.43 -12.93 16.84
CA ASN A 508 14.13 -13.48 16.42
C ASN A 508 13.13 -12.34 16.10
N ASN A 509 13.52 -11.50 15.18
CA ASN A 509 12.81 -10.32 14.74
C ASN A 509 12.94 -10.22 13.22
N PRO A 510 11.83 -10.07 12.47
CA PRO A 510 11.86 -9.87 11.02
C PRO A 510 12.82 -8.78 10.56
N ASP A 511 13.02 -7.74 11.36
CA ASP A 511 13.88 -6.61 10.99
C ASP A 511 15.37 -6.97 11.03
N PHE A 512 15.80 -7.80 11.98
CA PHE A 512 17.22 -8.07 12.22
C PHE A 512 17.73 -9.38 11.62
N ILE A 513 16.84 -10.34 11.37
CA ILE A 513 17.25 -11.73 11.05
C ILE A 513 18.19 -11.82 9.85
N GLN A 514 17.98 -11.05 8.78
CA GLN A 514 18.85 -11.08 7.62
C GLN A 514 20.20 -10.40 7.89
N LEU A 515 20.20 -9.20 8.51
CA LEU A 515 21.43 -8.48 8.86
C LEU A 515 22.31 -9.36 9.76
N TRP A 516 21.72 -9.95 10.79
CA TRP A 516 22.42 -10.84 11.72
C TRP A 516 22.92 -12.12 11.05
N ARG A 517 22.12 -12.80 10.22
CA ARG A 517 22.55 -14.03 9.53
C ARG A 517 23.73 -13.77 8.60
N ASN A 518 23.72 -12.68 7.85
CA ASN A 518 24.85 -12.30 7.00
C ASN A 518 26.08 -11.93 7.83
N HIS A 519 25.89 -11.26 8.96
CA HIS A 519 26.99 -10.91 9.85
C HIS A 519 27.63 -12.17 10.45
N ILE A 520 26.83 -13.10 11.05
CA ILE A 520 27.38 -14.34 11.62
C ILE A 520 27.95 -15.28 10.56
N LEU A 521 27.47 -15.24 9.32
CA LEU A 521 28.01 -16.04 8.21
C LEU A 521 29.51 -15.73 7.99
N GLY A 522 29.88 -14.46 7.98
CA GLY A 522 31.25 -14.03 7.85
C GLY A 522 32.08 -14.14 9.15
N LEU A 523 31.47 -13.87 10.32
CA LEU A 523 32.13 -14.10 11.61
C LEU A 523 32.52 -15.56 11.79
N ALA A 524 31.71 -16.51 11.32
CA ALA A 524 32.04 -17.93 11.30
C ALA A 524 33.20 -18.22 10.34
N MET A 525 33.40 -17.48 9.25
CA MET A 525 34.55 -17.60 8.38
C MET A 525 35.84 -17.22 9.12
N LEU A 526 35.84 -16.15 9.93
CA LEU A 526 36.96 -15.77 10.79
C LEU A 526 37.29 -16.87 11.81
N GLN A 527 36.26 -17.37 12.52
CA GLN A 527 36.42 -18.41 13.55
C GLN A 527 36.98 -19.74 12.96
N GLN A 528 36.65 -20.03 11.69
CA GLN A 528 37.13 -21.22 10.98
C GLN A 528 38.47 -21.00 10.26
N GLY A 529 39.10 -19.84 10.41
CA GLY A 529 40.37 -19.50 9.74
C GLY A 529 40.26 -19.40 8.21
N LYS A 530 39.06 -19.17 7.68
CA LYS A 530 38.83 -19.02 6.24
C LYS A 530 39.14 -17.62 5.71
N ALA A 531 39.26 -16.65 6.61
CA ALA A 531 39.65 -15.27 6.35
C ALA A 531 40.35 -14.69 7.60
N ASP A 532 41.23 -13.71 7.40
CA ASP A 532 41.91 -12.95 8.46
C ASP A 532 41.08 -11.72 8.86
N TYR A 533 40.34 -11.16 7.90
CA TYR A 533 39.45 -10.01 8.09
C TYR A 533 38.09 -10.29 7.45
N PHE A 534 37.03 -9.73 8.07
CA PHE A 534 35.69 -9.78 7.52
C PHE A 534 34.96 -8.48 7.78
N ASP A 535 34.21 -8.03 6.78
CA ASP A 535 33.29 -6.91 6.85
C ASP A 535 31.93 -7.31 6.26
N SER A 536 30.87 -7.19 7.04
CA SER A 536 29.49 -7.26 6.56
C SER A 536 29.07 -5.87 6.10
N LEU A 537 28.71 -5.71 4.83
CA LEU A 537 28.29 -4.46 4.25
C LEU A 537 26.83 -4.54 3.80
N THR A 538 25.95 -3.79 4.43
CA THR A 538 24.55 -3.65 4.01
C THR A 538 24.40 -2.44 3.09
N LEU A 539 23.90 -2.67 1.87
CA LEU A 539 23.68 -1.64 0.84
C LEU A 539 22.18 -1.46 0.65
N TYR A 540 21.67 -0.22 0.84
CA TYR A 540 20.24 0.07 0.80
C TYR A 540 19.96 1.50 0.30
N PRO A 541 18.78 1.80 -0.29
CA PRO A 541 18.43 3.18 -0.68
C PRO A 541 17.98 4.02 0.52
N SER A 542 18.44 5.27 0.60
CA SER A 542 18.08 6.19 1.72
C SER A 542 16.58 6.48 1.82
N GLY A 543 15.84 6.32 0.71
CA GLY A 543 14.40 6.48 0.69
C GLY A 543 13.62 5.36 1.38
N ASN A 544 14.25 4.19 1.63
CA ASN A 544 13.61 3.10 2.38
C ASN A 544 13.73 3.37 3.88
N SER A 545 12.67 3.93 4.47
CA SER A 545 12.62 4.30 5.89
C SER A 545 12.68 3.10 6.84
N HIS A 546 12.46 1.87 6.36
CA HIS A 546 12.67 0.68 7.19
C HIS A 546 14.14 0.55 7.61
N PHE A 547 15.09 0.80 6.70
CA PHE A 547 16.53 0.72 6.97
C PHE A 547 17.13 2.04 7.42
N HIS A 548 16.63 3.16 6.92
CA HIS A 548 17.21 4.48 7.12
C HIS A 548 16.55 5.24 8.28
N SER A 549 17.37 5.79 9.19
CA SER A 549 16.88 6.65 10.27
C SER A 549 16.51 8.03 9.74
N SER A 550 15.36 8.58 10.14
CA SER A 550 14.93 9.92 9.76
C SER A 550 14.07 10.58 10.85
N GLY A 551 14.41 11.78 11.24
CA GLY A 551 13.73 12.48 12.34
C GLY A 551 13.77 11.70 13.66
N SER A 552 12.60 11.38 14.23
CA SER A 552 12.47 10.56 15.45
C SER A 552 12.43 9.07 15.18
N HIS A 553 12.43 8.65 13.91
CA HIS A 553 12.41 7.24 13.52
C HIS A 553 13.82 6.66 13.47
N THR A 554 14.04 5.57 14.22
CA THR A 554 15.28 4.78 14.16
C THR A 554 15.10 3.67 13.14
N GLY A 555 15.87 3.70 12.06
CA GLY A 555 15.87 2.64 11.06
C GLY A 555 16.55 1.37 11.57
N THR A 556 16.24 0.26 10.92
CA THR A 556 16.74 -1.09 11.28
C THR A 556 18.27 -1.16 11.36
N VAL A 557 19.00 -0.45 10.48
CA VAL A 557 20.48 -0.41 10.51
C VAL A 557 20.99 0.15 11.84
N ALA A 558 20.54 1.34 12.24
CA ALA A 558 20.95 1.95 13.49
C ALA A 558 20.53 1.11 14.72
N ALA A 559 19.29 0.58 14.69
CA ALA A 559 18.80 -0.29 15.76
C ALA A 559 19.61 -1.59 15.87
N TYR A 560 20.10 -2.13 14.75
CA TYR A 560 20.98 -3.30 14.75
C TYR A 560 22.39 -2.96 15.30
N GLU A 561 22.94 -1.82 14.92
CA GLU A 561 24.24 -1.33 15.44
C GLU A 561 24.22 -1.15 16.96
N ASP A 562 23.09 -0.75 17.55
CA ASP A 562 22.91 -0.64 19.01
C ASP A 562 22.98 -2.00 19.74
N LEU A 563 22.86 -3.12 19.03
CA LEU A 563 23.01 -4.47 19.59
C LEU A 563 24.46 -4.99 19.52
N LEU A 564 25.37 -4.24 18.91
CA LEU A 564 26.74 -4.64 18.66
C LEU A 564 27.71 -4.07 19.70
N THR A 565 28.74 -4.86 20.04
CA THR A 565 29.94 -4.36 20.75
C THR A 565 30.77 -3.50 19.79
N GLU A 566 31.78 -2.80 20.31
CA GLU A 566 32.75 -2.08 19.45
C GLU A 566 33.45 -3.02 18.46
N LYS A 567 33.71 -4.27 18.85
CA LYS A 567 34.23 -5.28 17.93
C LYS A 567 33.21 -5.61 16.82
N GLY A 568 31.93 -5.70 17.15
CA GLY A 568 30.87 -5.95 16.19
C GLY A 568 30.70 -4.79 15.21
N LYS A 569 30.74 -3.55 15.70
CA LYS A 569 30.70 -2.34 14.86
C LYS A 569 31.88 -2.22 13.89
N ASN A 570 33.04 -2.79 14.25
CA ASN A 570 34.20 -2.85 13.35
C ASN A 570 34.10 -3.91 12.25
N THR A 571 33.06 -4.73 12.28
CA THR A 571 32.80 -5.81 11.29
C THR A 571 31.45 -5.70 10.62
N PHE A 572 30.62 -4.75 11.03
CA PHE A 572 29.32 -4.44 10.40
C PHE A 572 29.32 -3.00 9.92
N HIS A 573 28.96 -2.83 8.65
CA HIS A 573 28.88 -1.51 8.00
C HIS A 573 27.62 -1.43 7.17
N ALA A 574 27.11 -0.22 7.00
CA ALA A 574 25.98 0.05 6.13
C ALA A 574 26.25 1.32 5.32
N ILE A 575 25.85 1.32 4.08
CA ILE A 575 25.98 2.46 3.18
C ILE A 575 24.72 2.57 2.31
N THR A 576 24.29 3.80 2.08
CA THR A 576 23.17 4.04 1.17
C THR A 576 23.60 3.92 -0.29
N TYR A 577 22.65 3.63 -1.20
CA TYR A 577 22.92 3.64 -2.64
C TYR A 577 23.55 4.98 -3.07
N GLU A 578 23.05 6.08 -2.54
CA GLU A 578 23.55 7.44 -2.83
C GLU A 578 25.03 7.57 -2.44
N GLY A 579 25.39 7.09 -1.25
CA GLY A 579 26.78 7.09 -0.77
C GLY A 579 27.67 6.17 -1.61
N PHE A 580 27.19 4.98 -1.91
CA PHE A 580 27.93 4.00 -2.70
C PHE A 580 28.15 4.48 -4.15
N PHE A 581 27.12 4.98 -4.83
CA PHE A 581 27.22 5.46 -6.21
C PHE A 581 28.08 6.73 -6.31
N LYS A 582 28.08 7.57 -5.26
CA LYS A 582 29.02 8.68 -5.17
C LYS A 582 30.47 8.21 -5.14
N ALA A 583 30.78 7.16 -4.39
CA ALA A 583 32.11 6.56 -4.38
C ALA A 583 32.46 5.93 -5.75
N LEU A 584 31.52 5.20 -6.38
CA LEU A 584 31.72 4.69 -7.75
C LEU A 584 32.03 5.82 -8.74
N ARG A 585 31.22 6.89 -8.74
CA ARG A 585 31.38 8.03 -9.67
C ARG A 585 32.73 8.77 -9.50
N LYS A 586 33.35 8.67 -8.34
CA LYS A 586 34.68 9.22 -8.11
C LYS A 586 35.78 8.45 -8.84
N HIS A 587 35.63 7.14 -8.97
CA HIS A 587 36.66 6.24 -9.49
C HIS A 587 36.41 5.77 -10.95
N TYR A 588 35.17 5.55 -11.34
CA TYR A 588 34.78 5.06 -12.66
C TYR A 588 34.48 6.25 -13.60
N LYS A 589 35.38 6.52 -14.59
CA LYS A 589 35.37 7.76 -15.39
C LYS A 589 35.19 7.57 -16.89
N SER A 590 35.21 6.34 -17.43
CA SER A 590 34.97 6.12 -18.85
C SER A 590 33.51 6.43 -19.23
N ASP A 591 33.25 6.78 -20.49
CA ASP A 591 31.90 7.07 -20.98
C ASP A 591 30.94 5.91 -20.72
N ARG A 592 31.38 4.66 -20.93
CA ARG A 592 30.60 3.46 -20.59
C ARG A 592 30.24 3.41 -19.10
N ASN A 593 31.19 3.73 -18.23
CA ASN A 593 30.96 3.74 -16.79
C ASN A 593 30.06 4.88 -16.35
N LEU A 594 30.17 6.05 -16.96
CA LEU A 594 29.30 7.17 -16.66
C LEU A 594 27.86 6.87 -17.08
N SER A 595 27.64 6.27 -18.26
CA SER A 595 26.33 5.81 -18.71
C SER A 595 25.73 4.77 -17.74
N TRP A 596 26.53 3.80 -17.29
CA TRP A 596 26.12 2.85 -16.29
C TRP A 596 25.71 3.50 -14.96
N LEU A 597 26.47 4.47 -14.46
CA LEU A 597 26.18 5.19 -13.23
C LEU A 597 24.92 6.06 -13.38
N ASP A 598 24.73 6.70 -14.53
CA ASP A 598 23.50 7.44 -14.82
C ASP A 598 22.27 6.51 -14.85
N TYR A 599 22.42 5.31 -15.41
CA TYR A 599 21.37 4.28 -15.36
C TYR A 599 21.03 3.89 -13.90
N LEU A 600 22.04 3.63 -13.06
CA LEU A 600 21.83 3.26 -11.66
C LEU A 600 21.12 4.37 -10.87
N GLU A 601 21.60 5.61 -10.99
CA GLU A 601 21.03 6.77 -10.30
C GLU A 601 19.61 7.04 -10.75
N THR A 602 19.36 7.02 -12.08
CA THR A 602 18.02 7.22 -12.64
C THR A 602 17.05 6.13 -12.17
N ARG A 603 17.50 4.89 -12.08
CA ARG A 603 16.66 3.75 -11.75
C ARG A 603 16.41 3.57 -10.25
N TYR A 604 17.40 3.82 -9.40
CA TYR A 604 17.35 3.41 -8.00
C TYR A 604 17.38 4.56 -6.99
N ILE A 605 17.80 5.77 -7.39
CA ILE A 605 17.90 6.94 -6.51
C ILE A 605 16.90 8.02 -6.88
N ASN A 606 16.89 8.43 -8.16
CA ASN A 606 16.05 9.53 -8.64
C ASN A 606 14.59 9.09 -8.75
N ILE A 607 14.07 8.53 -7.67
CA ILE A 607 12.67 8.09 -7.61
C ILE A 607 11.81 9.35 -7.70
N THR A 608 11.29 9.59 -8.89
CA THR A 608 10.31 10.64 -9.10
C THR A 608 9.09 10.30 -8.23
N ARG A 609 8.81 11.13 -7.23
CA ARG A 609 7.52 11.14 -6.55
C ARG A 609 6.52 11.73 -7.53
N LEU A 610 6.07 10.86 -8.48
CA LEU A 610 5.03 11.20 -9.43
C LEU A 610 3.68 11.32 -8.73
#